data_c2d6e0dad26bb926a14303be4ae9e8a2
#
_entry.id   c2d6e0dad26bb926a14303be4ae9e8a2
#
_cell.length_a   1.000
_cell.length_b   1.000
_cell.length_c   1.000
_cell.angle_alpha   90.00
_cell.angle_beta   90.00
_cell.angle_gamma   90.00
#
_symmetry.space_group_name_H-M   'P 1'
#
loop_
_entity.id
_entity.type
_entity.pdbx_description
1 polymer ?
#
loop_
_entity_poly.entity_id
_entity_poly.type
_entity_poly.pdbx_seq_one_letter_code
_entity_poly.pdbx_strand_id
1 'polypeptide(L)'
;ADNLKEERSQSLSASADIYHRFGAFQVNFLVEGFYTKLSDVFALTDGEVVDGILTRTRYNAPGARVMGLTLEGKMAYLTKFQVQAGVTLQQSHYNEPHVWNPDAPAVKKMMRTPNTYGYFTATYTPVKPLSIALSGTYTGSMLVPHEPVPGFLENPITVNTKDFFDISLKAAYDFKLYKSVNLQVNAGVQNIFNAYQNDFDKGADRDSGYIYGPSLPRSFFAGVKISY
;
A
#
# COMPACT_ATOMS: atom_id res chain seq x y z
N ALA A 1 -22.07 -19.69 16.72
CA ALA A 1 -21.75 -20.59 15.60
C ALA A 1 -20.90 -21.72 16.16
N ASP A 2 -21.50 -22.89 16.37
CA ASP A 2 -20.87 -23.99 17.12
C ASP A 2 -19.94 -24.88 16.27
N ASN A 3 -19.75 -24.56 14.98
CA ASN A 3 -18.99 -25.37 14.02
C ASN A 3 -17.95 -24.57 13.22
N LEU A 4 -17.43 -23.46 13.77
CA LEU A 4 -16.37 -22.70 13.11
C LEU A 4 -15.07 -23.50 13.14
N LYS A 5 -14.46 -23.68 11.96
CA LYS A 5 -13.09 -24.16 11.81
C LYS A 5 -12.11 -23.01 11.96
N GLU A 6 -10.91 -23.31 12.37
CA GLU A 6 -9.81 -22.35 12.39
C GLU A 6 -9.46 -21.86 10.99
N GLU A 7 -9.21 -20.57 10.84
CA GLU A 7 -8.65 -20.01 9.62
C GLU A 7 -7.19 -20.47 9.49
N ARG A 8 -6.81 -20.95 8.31
CA ARG A 8 -5.46 -21.46 8.03
C ARG A 8 -4.80 -20.72 6.89
N SER A 9 -3.55 -20.36 7.09
CA SER A 9 -2.67 -19.82 6.07
C SER A 9 -1.48 -20.74 5.85
N GLN A 10 -1.20 -21.05 4.59
CA GLN A 10 0.02 -21.76 4.15
C GLN A 10 0.75 -20.86 3.16
N SER A 11 2.02 -20.57 3.45
CA SER A 11 2.85 -19.73 2.58
C SER A 11 4.14 -20.46 2.21
N LEU A 12 4.52 -20.31 0.95
CA LEU A 12 5.80 -20.73 0.42
C LEU A 12 6.44 -19.52 -0.25
N SER A 13 7.69 -19.23 0.07
CA SER A 13 8.49 -18.23 -0.64
C SER A 13 9.88 -18.75 -0.93
N ALA A 14 10.46 -18.25 -2.02
CA ALA A 14 11.85 -18.47 -2.38
C ALA A 14 12.45 -17.19 -2.92
N SER A 15 13.66 -16.86 -2.48
CA SER A 15 14.34 -15.64 -2.90
C SER A 15 15.79 -15.92 -3.30
N ALA A 16 16.29 -15.10 -4.23
CA ALA A 16 17.71 -15.01 -4.57
C ALA A 16 18.15 -13.56 -4.37
N ASP A 17 19.23 -13.39 -3.64
CA ASP A 17 19.82 -12.10 -3.31
C ASP A 17 21.26 -12.06 -3.83
N ILE A 18 21.53 -11.11 -4.73
CA ILE A 18 22.82 -10.96 -5.41
C ILE A 18 23.43 -9.62 -5.01
N TYR A 19 24.58 -9.68 -4.40
CA TYR A 19 25.37 -8.51 -4.05
C TYR A 19 26.65 -8.46 -4.89
N HIS A 20 26.93 -7.28 -5.46
CA HIS A 20 28.17 -7.06 -6.19
C HIS A 20 28.74 -5.67 -5.96
N ARG A 21 30.10 -5.56 -6.07
CA ARG A 21 30.81 -4.29 -5.95
C ARG A 21 31.65 -4.05 -7.20
N PHE A 22 31.41 -2.92 -7.87
CA PHE A 22 32.14 -2.45 -9.04
C PHE A 22 32.89 -1.15 -8.69
N GLY A 23 34.12 -1.27 -8.22
CA GLY A 23 34.90 -0.10 -7.79
C GLY A 23 34.18 0.67 -6.67
N ALA A 24 33.71 1.88 -6.94
CA ALA A 24 33.01 2.73 -5.99
C ALA A 24 31.49 2.45 -5.90
N PHE A 25 30.95 1.63 -6.80
CA PHE A 25 29.54 1.23 -6.78
C PHE A 25 29.35 -0.05 -5.98
N GLN A 26 28.30 -0.07 -5.19
CA GLN A 26 27.76 -1.25 -4.54
C GLN A 26 26.34 -1.46 -5.05
N VAL A 27 26.04 -2.65 -5.51
CA VAL A 27 24.73 -3.02 -6.03
C VAL A 27 24.22 -4.26 -5.33
N ASN A 28 22.92 -4.29 -5.12
CA ASN A 28 22.22 -5.45 -4.62
C ASN A 28 20.95 -5.65 -5.44
N PHE A 29 20.65 -6.86 -5.82
CA PHE A 29 19.45 -7.22 -6.54
C PHE A 29 18.82 -8.44 -5.91
N LEU A 30 17.55 -8.31 -5.53
CA LEU A 30 16.74 -9.36 -4.92
C LEU A 30 15.56 -9.70 -5.83
N VAL A 31 15.35 -11.00 -6.00
CA VAL A 31 14.16 -11.57 -6.63
C VAL A 31 13.51 -12.51 -5.64
N GLU A 32 12.22 -12.35 -5.37
CA GLU A 32 11.46 -13.23 -4.49
C GLU A 32 10.16 -13.67 -5.17
N GLY A 33 9.95 -14.98 -5.26
CA GLY A 33 8.67 -15.57 -5.65
C GLY A 33 7.91 -16.02 -4.40
N PHE A 34 6.62 -15.78 -4.33
CA PHE A 34 5.77 -16.19 -3.20
C PHE A 34 4.43 -16.75 -3.65
N TYR A 35 3.91 -17.67 -2.83
CA TYR A 35 2.58 -18.23 -2.94
C TYR A 35 1.98 -18.39 -1.55
N THR A 36 0.76 -17.87 -1.35
CA THR A 36 0.01 -17.99 -0.10
C THR A 36 -1.39 -18.51 -0.40
N LYS A 37 -1.80 -19.54 0.34
CA LYS A 37 -3.15 -20.10 0.32
C LYS A 37 -3.81 -19.85 1.67
N LEU A 38 -4.99 -19.25 1.64
CA LEU A 38 -5.88 -19.07 2.78
C LEU A 38 -7.01 -20.10 2.66
N SER A 39 -7.40 -20.70 3.76
CA SER A 39 -8.49 -21.67 3.84
C SER A 39 -9.35 -21.37 5.06
N ASP A 40 -10.64 -21.70 4.96
CA ASP A 40 -11.61 -21.53 6.05
C ASP A 40 -11.65 -20.10 6.62
N VAL A 41 -11.51 -19.09 5.73
CA VAL A 41 -11.46 -17.66 6.11
C VAL A 41 -12.77 -17.24 6.77
N PHE A 42 -12.68 -16.49 7.87
CA PHE A 42 -13.86 -15.99 8.54
C PHE A 42 -14.56 -14.91 7.73
N ALA A 43 -15.84 -15.14 7.46
CA ALA A 43 -16.73 -14.18 6.84
C ALA A 43 -17.98 -13.98 7.71
N LEU A 44 -18.70 -12.90 7.44
CA LEU A 44 -19.98 -12.59 8.08
C LEU A 44 -21.08 -12.72 7.04
N THR A 45 -22.25 -13.23 7.44
CA THR A 45 -23.46 -13.17 6.63
C THR A 45 -23.91 -11.72 6.45
N ASP A 46 -24.75 -11.45 5.46
CA ASP A 46 -25.26 -10.10 5.17
C ASP A 46 -26.09 -9.52 6.33
N GLY A 47 -26.54 -10.36 7.22
CA GLY A 47 -27.29 -9.99 8.40
C GLY A 47 -28.80 -10.15 8.21
N GLU A 48 -29.42 -10.67 9.22
CA GLU A 48 -30.87 -10.79 9.33
C GLU A 48 -31.36 -9.95 10.50
N VAL A 49 -32.52 -9.30 10.33
CA VAL A 49 -33.17 -8.60 11.45
C VAL A 49 -33.98 -9.59 12.25
N VAL A 50 -33.46 -9.94 13.43
CA VAL A 50 -34.15 -10.82 14.40
C VAL A 50 -34.57 -9.96 15.58
N ASP A 51 -35.87 -9.92 15.86
CA ASP A 51 -36.46 -9.10 16.95
C ASP A 51 -36.04 -7.61 16.91
N GLY A 52 -35.90 -7.02 15.70
CA GLY A 52 -35.49 -5.63 15.50
C GLY A 52 -33.99 -5.38 15.62
N ILE A 53 -33.18 -6.43 15.80
CA ILE A 53 -31.72 -6.35 15.91
C ILE A 53 -31.08 -6.96 14.67
N LEU A 54 -30.18 -6.19 14.00
CA LEU A 54 -29.38 -6.71 12.90
C LEU A 54 -28.38 -7.75 13.41
N THR A 55 -28.63 -9.01 13.10
CA THR A 55 -27.82 -10.15 13.53
C THR A 55 -26.99 -10.65 12.35
N ARG A 56 -25.68 -10.74 12.51
CA ARG A 56 -24.75 -11.32 11.54
C ARG A 56 -24.11 -12.57 12.10
N THR A 57 -24.08 -13.63 11.34
CA THR A 57 -23.47 -14.90 11.74
C THR A 57 -22.11 -15.04 11.07
N ARG A 58 -21.11 -15.44 11.85
CA ARG A 58 -19.77 -15.77 11.33
C ARG A 58 -19.76 -17.19 10.78
N TYR A 59 -19.14 -17.36 9.62
CA TYR A 59 -18.96 -18.67 8.98
C TYR A 59 -17.58 -18.76 8.32
N ASN A 60 -17.18 -19.97 7.92
CA ASN A 60 -15.94 -20.19 7.16
C ASN A 60 -16.23 -20.12 5.66
N ALA A 61 -15.66 -19.13 5.00
CA ALA A 61 -15.69 -18.99 3.55
C ALA A 61 -14.60 -19.84 2.88
N PRO A 62 -14.70 -20.16 1.57
CA PRO A 62 -13.77 -21.05 0.86
C PRO A 62 -12.30 -20.60 0.82
N GLY A 63 -12.02 -19.38 1.22
CA GLY A 63 -10.66 -18.83 1.26
C GLY A 63 -10.20 -18.22 -0.05
N ALA A 64 -8.89 -17.98 -0.14
CA ALA A 64 -8.28 -17.26 -1.24
C ALA A 64 -6.83 -17.72 -1.48
N ARG A 65 -6.25 -17.29 -2.60
CA ARG A 65 -4.85 -17.47 -2.93
C ARG A 65 -4.23 -16.18 -3.44
N VAL A 66 -2.98 -15.96 -3.05
CA VAL A 66 -2.15 -14.83 -3.52
C VAL A 66 -0.83 -15.41 -3.98
N MET A 67 -0.36 -15.01 -5.16
CA MET A 67 0.95 -15.39 -5.67
C MET A 67 1.56 -14.24 -6.45
N GLY A 68 2.89 -14.16 -6.41
CA GLY A 68 3.55 -13.04 -7.06
C GLY A 68 5.06 -13.15 -7.10
N LEU A 69 5.63 -12.09 -7.67
CA LEU A 69 7.06 -11.88 -7.79
C LEU A 69 7.39 -10.49 -7.29
N THR A 70 8.37 -10.39 -6.42
CA THR A 70 8.96 -9.11 -5.98
C THR A 70 10.37 -8.99 -6.55
N LEU A 71 10.66 -7.85 -7.12
CA LEU A 71 11.98 -7.45 -7.60
C LEU A 71 12.43 -6.23 -6.81
N GLU A 72 13.59 -6.27 -6.19
CA GLU A 72 14.21 -5.12 -5.55
C GLU A 72 15.61 -4.87 -6.11
N GLY A 73 15.96 -3.59 -6.29
CA GLY A 73 17.30 -3.15 -6.63
C GLY A 73 17.78 -2.07 -5.67
N LYS A 74 19.04 -2.20 -5.22
CA LYS A 74 19.72 -1.18 -4.41
C LYS A 74 21.04 -0.84 -5.07
N MET A 75 21.36 0.43 -5.12
CA MET A 75 22.64 0.92 -5.61
C MET A 75 23.15 2.05 -4.71
N ALA A 76 24.44 1.98 -4.38
CA ALA A 76 25.13 3.05 -3.69
C ALA A 76 26.41 3.42 -4.46
N TYR A 77 26.67 4.72 -4.58
CA TYR A 77 27.91 5.25 -5.12
C TYR A 77 28.61 6.07 -4.04
N LEU A 78 29.65 5.49 -3.47
CA LEU A 78 30.34 6.05 -2.29
C LEU A 78 29.31 6.42 -1.19
N THR A 79 29.48 7.60 -0.58
CA THR A 79 28.53 8.21 0.36
C THR A 79 27.65 9.28 -0.29
N LYS A 80 27.76 9.44 -1.64
CA LYS A 80 27.14 10.56 -2.36
C LYS A 80 25.76 10.26 -2.90
N PHE A 81 25.53 9.03 -3.31
CA PHE A 81 24.26 8.67 -3.94
C PHE A 81 23.84 7.27 -3.50
N GLN A 82 22.58 7.13 -3.14
CA GLN A 82 21.96 5.85 -2.83
C GLN A 82 20.58 5.81 -3.48
N VAL A 83 20.23 4.69 -4.07
CA VAL A 83 18.88 4.45 -4.61
C VAL A 83 18.46 3.04 -4.24
N GLN A 84 17.20 2.89 -3.90
CA GLN A 84 16.53 1.62 -3.73
C GLN A 84 15.17 1.71 -4.41
N ALA A 85 14.81 0.68 -5.16
CA ALA A 85 13.51 0.57 -5.78
C ALA A 85 13.03 -0.89 -5.70
N GLY A 86 11.74 -1.07 -5.54
CA GLY A 86 11.11 -2.38 -5.52
C GLY A 86 9.77 -2.35 -6.24
N VAL A 87 9.43 -3.43 -6.92
CA VAL A 87 8.13 -3.66 -7.55
C VAL A 87 7.66 -5.06 -7.26
N THR A 88 6.39 -5.17 -6.89
CA THR A 88 5.70 -6.46 -6.73
C THR A 88 4.61 -6.59 -7.78
N LEU A 89 4.64 -7.72 -8.47
CA LEU A 89 3.62 -8.17 -9.41
C LEU A 89 2.92 -9.36 -8.78
N GLN A 90 1.62 -9.27 -8.56
CA GLN A 90 0.88 -10.34 -7.89
C GLN A 90 -0.49 -10.59 -8.53
N GLN A 91 -1.02 -11.76 -8.26
CA GLN A 91 -2.40 -12.14 -8.54
C GLN A 91 -3.04 -12.63 -7.24
N SER A 92 -4.23 -12.13 -6.94
CA SER A 92 -5.00 -12.48 -5.76
C SER A 92 -6.44 -12.81 -6.16
N HIS A 93 -6.87 -14.03 -5.82
CA HIS A 93 -8.18 -14.55 -6.20
C HIS A 93 -8.83 -15.31 -5.05
N TYR A 94 -10.12 -15.13 -4.89
CA TYR A 94 -10.94 -16.05 -4.11
C TYR A 94 -10.98 -17.44 -4.77
N ASN A 95 -11.02 -18.49 -3.98
CA ASN A 95 -11.11 -19.86 -4.49
C ASN A 95 -12.44 -20.07 -5.24
N GLU A 96 -13.50 -19.47 -4.73
CA GLU A 96 -14.84 -19.42 -5.33
C GLU A 96 -15.27 -17.95 -5.51
N PRO A 97 -16.23 -17.67 -6.41
CA PRO A 97 -16.76 -16.31 -6.52
C PRO A 97 -17.30 -15.83 -5.18
N HIS A 98 -16.82 -14.68 -4.73
CA HIS A 98 -17.21 -14.07 -3.46
C HIS A 98 -18.38 -13.10 -3.69
N VAL A 99 -19.48 -13.37 -3.00
CA VAL A 99 -20.63 -12.47 -2.91
C VAL A 99 -20.35 -11.51 -1.76
N TRP A 100 -20.06 -10.26 -2.08
CA TRP A 100 -19.76 -9.23 -1.10
C TRP A 100 -21.00 -8.38 -0.74
N ASN A 101 -22.00 -8.38 -1.64
CA ASN A 101 -23.32 -7.80 -1.45
C ASN A 101 -24.32 -8.64 -2.27
N PRO A 102 -25.52 -8.99 -1.74
CA PRO A 102 -26.51 -9.82 -2.42
C PRO A 102 -26.97 -9.27 -3.77
N ASP A 103 -27.04 -7.94 -3.89
CA ASP A 103 -27.49 -7.22 -5.08
C ASP A 103 -26.36 -6.92 -6.07
N ALA A 104 -25.13 -7.37 -5.76
CA ALA A 104 -23.96 -7.18 -6.62
C ALA A 104 -23.48 -8.49 -7.26
N PRO A 105 -22.88 -8.44 -8.45
CA PRO A 105 -22.25 -9.62 -9.04
C PRO A 105 -21.12 -10.15 -8.16
N ALA A 106 -21.08 -11.48 -7.99
CA ALA A 106 -19.99 -12.14 -7.29
C ALA A 106 -18.65 -11.92 -8.02
N VAL A 107 -17.58 -11.72 -7.26
CA VAL A 107 -16.25 -11.42 -7.79
C VAL A 107 -15.25 -12.52 -7.43
N LYS A 108 -14.36 -12.84 -8.36
CA LYS A 108 -13.28 -13.81 -8.12
C LYS A 108 -11.95 -13.14 -7.77
N LYS A 109 -11.72 -11.91 -8.25
CA LYS A 109 -10.56 -11.11 -7.88
C LYS A 109 -10.73 -10.58 -6.46
N MET A 110 -9.70 -10.71 -5.63
CA MET A 110 -9.74 -10.12 -4.28
C MET A 110 -9.84 -8.61 -4.37
N MET A 111 -10.79 -8.06 -3.63
CA MET A 111 -10.99 -6.62 -3.54
C MET A 111 -9.89 -5.97 -2.69
N ARG A 112 -9.66 -4.67 -2.91
CA ARG A 112 -8.67 -3.83 -2.20
C ARG A 112 -7.24 -4.38 -2.24
N THR A 113 -6.94 -5.13 -3.31
CA THR A 113 -5.64 -5.76 -3.50
C THR A 113 -5.11 -5.42 -4.89
N PRO A 114 -4.16 -4.49 -5.02
CA PRO A 114 -3.58 -4.14 -6.31
C PRO A 114 -2.73 -5.29 -6.84
N ASN A 115 -2.75 -5.51 -8.17
CA ASN A 115 -1.91 -6.53 -8.80
C ASN A 115 -0.46 -6.06 -8.98
N THR A 116 -0.24 -4.75 -8.96
CA THR A 116 1.09 -4.15 -9.11
C THR A 116 1.23 -3.02 -8.11
N TYR A 117 2.31 -3.04 -7.34
CA TYR A 117 2.67 -1.94 -6.46
C TYR A 117 4.18 -1.89 -6.29
N GLY A 118 4.67 -0.76 -5.86
CA GLY A 118 6.11 -0.59 -5.71
C GLY A 118 6.49 0.70 -5.01
N TYR A 119 7.77 0.87 -4.81
CA TYR A 119 8.34 2.04 -4.17
C TYR A 119 9.72 2.35 -4.73
N PHE A 120 10.16 3.55 -4.51
CA PHE A 120 11.56 3.92 -4.65
C PHE A 120 11.97 4.96 -3.61
N THR A 121 13.25 4.96 -3.28
CA THR A 121 13.89 6.02 -2.52
C THR A 121 15.24 6.33 -3.16
N ALA A 122 15.56 7.61 -3.31
CA ALA A 122 16.86 8.06 -3.78
C ALA A 122 17.38 9.15 -2.85
N THR A 123 18.62 9.04 -2.40
CA THR A 123 19.28 10.05 -1.56
C THR A 123 20.54 10.52 -2.27
N TYR A 124 20.67 11.83 -2.38
CA TYR A 124 21.84 12.48 -2.96
C TYR A 124 22.46 13.44 -1.96
N THR A 125 23.75 13.27 -1.70
CA THR A 125 24.55 14.08 -0.79
C THR A 125 25.68 14.74 -1.58
N PRO A 126 25.41 15.85 -2.28
CA PRO A 126 26.41 16.54 -3.12
C PRO A 126 27.60 17.02 -2.31
N VAL A 127 27.33 17.52 -1.12
CA VAL A 127 28.34 17.96 -0.13
C VAL A 127 27.92 17.45 1.25
N LYS A 128 28.88 17.21 2.14
CA LYS A 128 28.61 16.60 3.47
C LYS A 128 27.41 17.17 4.25
N PRO A 129 27.20 18.52 4.32
CA PRO A 129 26.09 19.03 5.10
C PRO A 129 24.73 18.97 4.37
N LEU A 130 24.66 18.73 3.07
CA LEU A 130 23.42 18.76 2.29
C LEU A 130 22.99 17.35 1.89
N SER A 131 21.77 16.98 2.25
CA SER A 131 21.12 15.74 1.82
C SER A 131 19.80 16.07 1.13
N ILE A 132 19.58 15.48 -0.04
CA ILE A 132 18.34 15.59 -0.82
C ILE A 132 17.80 14.18 -0.97
N ALA A 133 16.57 13.95 -0.53
CA ALA A 133 15.90 12.66 -0.61
C ALA A 133 14.63 12.77 -1.46
N LEU A 134 14.50 11.88 -2.42
CA LEU A 134 13.30 11.68 -3.23
C LEU A 134 12.76 10.30 -2.91
N SER A 135 11.47 10.20 -2.64
CA SER A 135 10.81 8.93 -2.43
C SER A 135 9.48 8.87 -3.19
N GLY A 136 9.05 7.68 -3.52
CA GLY A 136 7.77 7.49 -4.18
C GLY A 136 7.20 6.13 -3.91
N THR A 137 5.87 6.05 -3.96
CA THR A 137 5.10 4.81 -3.92
C THR A 137 4.16 4.76 -5.10
N TYR A 138 4.07 3.60 -5.72
CA TYR A 138 3.12 3.29 -6.77
C TYR A 138 2.12 2.25 -6.26
N THR A 139 0.84 2.55 -6.42
CA THR A 139 -0.25 1.62 -6.14
C THR A 139 -1.07 1.49 -7.41
N GLY A 140 -1.04 0.31 -8.01
CA GLY A 140 -1.80 0.01 -9.22
C GLY A 140 -3.30 -0.08 -8.97
N SER A 141 -4.07 -0.11 -10.05
CA SER A 141 -5.52 -0.29 -10.00
C SER A 141 -5.91 -1.56 -9.26
N MET A 142 -6.94 -1.46 -8.44
CA MET A 142 -7.54 -2.56 -7.70
C MET A 142 -9.05 -2.51 -7.79
N LEU A 143 -9.70 -3.64 -7.55
CA LEU A 143 -11.15 -3.72 -7.47
C LEU A 143 -11.60 -3.32 -6.06
N VAL A 144 -12.56 -2.41 -5.96
CA VAL A 144 -13.15 -2.00 -4.68
C VAL A 144 -14.68 -2.07 -4.73
N PRO A 145 -15.33 -2.43 -3.62
CA PRO A 145 -16.78 -2.34 -3.51
C PRO A 145 -17.19 -0.89 -3.31
N HIS A 146 -18.34 -0.53 -3.83
CA HIS A 146 -19.04 0.72 -3.59
C HIS A 146 -20.50 0.42 -3.28
N GLU A 147 -20.87 0.67 -2.03
CA GLU A 147 -22.21 0.42 -1.53
C GLU A 147 -23.21 1.47 -2.04
N PRO A 148 -24.52 1.18 -2.05
CA PRO A 148 -25.54 2.13 -2.45
C PRO A 148 -25.48 3.42 -1.63
N VAL A 149 -25.65 4.56 -2.33
CA VAL A 149 -25.69 5.90 -1.73
C VAL A 149 -27.00 6.58 -2.16
N PRO A 150 -27.92 6.87 -1.26
CA PRO A 150 -29.24 7.41 -1.60
C PRO A 150 -29.15 8.66 -2.47
N GLY A 151 -29.88 8.63 -3.59
CA GLY A 151 -29.91 9.74 -4.54
C GLY A 151 -28.69 9.87 -5.47
N PHE A 152 -27.71 8.98 -5.35
CA PHE A 152 -26.51 8.99 -6.19
C PHE A 152 -26.20 7.61 -6.81
N LEU A 153 -26.23 6.57 -6.03
CA LEU A 153 -25.96 5.19 -6.46
C LEU A 153 -27.05 4.28 -5.93
N GLU A 154 -27.92 3.76 -6.79
CA GLU A 154 -29.06 2.95 -6.37
C GLU A 154 -28.68 1.49 -6.06
N ASN A 155 -27.70 0.93 -6.79
CA ASN A 155 -27.29 -0.46 -6.66
C ASN A 155 -25.81 -0.55 -6.29
N PRO A 156 -25.39 -1.58 -5.53
CA PRO A 156 -24.00 -1.81 -5.22
C PRO A 156 -23.23 -2.18 -6.47
N ILE A 157 -22.04 -1.60 -6.64
CA ILE A 157 -21.17 -1.86 -7.79
C ILE A 157 -19.74 -2.17 -7.35
N THR A 158 -18.97 -2.79 -8.24
CA THR A 158 -17.52 -2.87 -8.10
C THR A 158 -16.85 -1.88 -9.02
N VAL A 159 -15.88 -1.16 -8.51
CA VAL A 159 -15.12 -0.14 -9.24
C VAL A 159 -13.67 -0.57 -9.37
N ASN A 160 -13.10 -0.45 -10.58
CA ASN A 160 -11.67 -0.51 -10.76
C ASN A 160 -11.10 0.88 -10.48
N THR A 161 -10.27 0.99 -9.45
CA THR A 161 -9.66 2.27 -9.08
C THR A 161 -8.68 2.76 -10.13
N LYS A 162 -8.36 4.03 -10.09
CA LYS A 162 -7.17 4.57 -10.76
C LYS A 162 -5.92 4.05 -10.03
N ASP A 163 -4.80 4.08 -10.71
CA ASP A 163 -3.49 3.94 -10.10
C ASP A 163 -3.02 5.27 -9.49
N PHE A 164 -2.21 5.16 -8.46
CA PHE A 164 -1.65 6.31 -7.74
C PHE A 164 -0.14 6.26 -7.74
N PHE A 165 0.47 7.42 -7.96
CA PHE A 165 1.89 7.62 -7.86
C PHE A 165 2.17 8.82 -6.95
N ASP A 166 2.49 8.53 -5.69
CA ASP A 166 2.81 9.52 -4.68
C ASP A 166 4.32 9.72 -4.64
N ILE A 167 4.77 10.93 -4.93
CA ILE A 167 6.19 11.34 -4.89
C ILE A 167 6.38 12.44 -3.85
N SER A 168 7.43 12.29 -3.05
CA SER A 168 7.81 13.22 -2.00
C SER A 168 9.28 13.61 -2.11
N LEU A 169 9.59 14.87 -1.84
CA LEU A 169 10.94 15.42 -1.85
C LEU A 169 11.25 16.06 -0.50
N LYS A 170 12.44 15.78 0.03
CA LYS A 170 12.97 16.38 1.25
C LYS A 170 14.39 16.87 1.02
N ALA A 171 14.70 18.05 1.49
CA ALA A 171 16.07 18.55 1.63
C ALA A 171 16.40 18.78 3.12
N ALA A 172 17.61 18.43 3.51
CA ALA A 172 18.11 18.67 4.86
C ALA A 172 19.54 19.21 4.81
N TYR A 173 19.82 20.17 5.67
CA TYR A 173 21.15 20.77 5.79
C TYR A 173 21.61 20.77 7.25
N ASP A 174 22.82 20.25 7.48
CA ASP A 174 23.45 20.13 8.79
C ASP A 174 24.42 21.29 9.04
N PHE A 175 24.14 22.10 10.06
CA PHE A 175 25.01 23.15 10.55
C PHE A 175 25.75 22.67 11.80
N LYS A 176 27.06 22.82 11.82
CA LYS A 176 27.86 22.69 13.04
C LYS A 176 27.82 24.02 13.79
N LEU A 177 27.15 24.05 14.94
CA LEU A 177 27.02 25.28 15.73
C LEU A 177 28.20 25.48 16.67
N TYR A 178 28.45 24.52 17.57
CA TYR A 178 29.52 24.65 18.55
C TYR A 178 29.93 23.27 19.05
N LYS A 179 31.26 22.94 19.04
CA LYS A 179 31.82 21.66 19.51
C LYS A 179 31.04 20.44 18.98
N SER A 180 30.22 19.83 19.84
CA SER A 180 29.40 18.63 19.53
C SER A 180 27.96 18.97 19.15
N VAL A 181 27.54 20.25 19.18
CA VAL A 181 26.16 20.64 18.86
C VAL A 181 25.97 20.79 17.36
N ASN A 182 25.07 19.98 16.79
CA ASN A 182 24.68 20.04 15.39
C ASN A 182 23.21 20.49 15.30
N LEU A 183 22.93 21.37 14.36
CA LEU A 183 21.58 21.81 13.98
C LEU A 183 21.29 21.33 12.57
N GLN A 184 20.25 20.51 12.41
CA GLN A 184 19.74 20.18 11.07
C GLN A 184 18.45 20.98 10.82
N VAL A 185 18.42 21.67 9.70
CA VAL A 185 17.20 22.27 9.17
C VAL A 185 16.76 21.42 7.98
N ASN A 186 15.48 21.07 7.94
CA ASN A 186 14.92 20.31 6.84
C ASN A 186 13.60 20.90 6.37
N ALA A 187 13.31 20.73 5.09
CA ALA A 187 12.05 21.10 4.47
C ALA A 187 11.72 20.12 3.34
N GLY A 188 10.46 20.03 3.00
CA GLY A 188 10.05 19.15 1.93
C GLY A 188 8.60 19.34 1.51
N VAL A 189 8.25 18.57 0.48
CA VAL A 189 6.91 18.47 -0.07
C VAL A 189 6.55 16.99 -0.18
N GLN A 190 5.38 16.63 0.34
CA GLN A 190 4.77 15.32 0.19
C GLN A 190 3.73 15.39 -0.91
N ASN A 191 3.57 14.28 -1.63
CA ASN A 191 2.61 14.14 -2.70
C ASN A 191 2.69 15.29 -3.73
N ILE A 192 3.87 15.44 -4.36
CA ILE A 192 4.18 16.54 -5.29
C ILE A 192 3.13 16.67 -6.40
N PHE A 193 2.63 15.54 -6.91
CA PHE A 193 1.66 15.52 -7.99
C PHE A 193 0.21 15.69 -7.53
N ASN A 194 0.00 15.81 -6.22
CA ASN A 194 -1.34 15.89 -5.64
C ASN A 194 -2.23 14.69 -6.06
N ALA A 195 -1.62 13.49 -6.08
CA ALA A 195 -2.28 12.25 -6.44
C ALA A 195 -3.08 11.72 -5.24
N TYR A 196 -4.39 11.95 -5.24
CA TYR A 196 -5.29 11.46 -4.21
C TYR A 196 -6.62 11.02 -4.83
N GLN A 197 -7.38 10.26 -4.07
CA GLN A 197 -8.74 9.92 -4.46
C GLN A 197 -9.60 11.20 -4.45
N ASN A 198 -10.29 11.48 -5.56
CA ASN A 198 -11.12 12.67 -5.70
C ASN A 198 -12.61 12.36 -5.96
N ASP A 199 -12.96 11.08 -6.01
CA ASP A 199 -14.31 10.56 -6.30
C ASP A 199 -14.96 9.87 -5.08
N PHE A 200 -14.47 10.16 -3.88
CA PHE A 200 -15.09 9.67 -2.65
C PHE A 200 -16.43 10.35 -2.39
N ASP A 201 -17.34 9.61 -1.81
CA ASP A 201 -18.68 10.10 -1.49
C ASP A 201 -18.66 11.21 -0.43
N LYS A 202 -19.68 12.05 -0.46
CA LYS A 202 -19.85 13.17 0.47
C LYS A 202 -21.23 13.13 1.11
N GLY A 203 -21.35 13.75 2.28
CA GLY A 203 -22.61 13.86 2.99
C GLY A 203 -22.78 12.81 4.10
N ALA A 204 -23.96 12.83 4.73
CA ALA A 204 -24.29 11.97 5.85
C ALA A 204 -24.46 10.51 5.43
N ASP A 205 -25.03 10.28 4.27
CA ASP A 205 -25.39 8.95 3.74
C ASP A 205 -24.32 8.38 2.80
N ARG A 206 -23.10 8.94 2.81
CA ARG A 206 -21.99 8.45 1.99
C ARG A 206 -21.58 7.04 2.33
N ASP A 207 -21.10 6.28 1.36
CA ASP A 207 -20.34 5.07 1.65
C ASP A 207 -18.96 5.43 2.25
N SER A 208 -18.86 5.37 3.58
CA SER A 208 -17.61 5.59 4.30
C SER A 208 -16.54 4.54 4.02
N GLY A 209 -16.93 3.41 3.45
CA GLY A 209 -16.04 2.34 3.00
C GLY A 209 -15.40 2.60 1.65
N TYR A 210 -15.95 3.50 0.82
CA TYR A 210 -15.42 3.82 -0.51
C TYR A 210 -14.21 4.75 -0.45
N ILE A 211 -13.18 4.32 0.26
CA ILE A 211 -11.88 5.00 0.38
C ILE A 211 -10.78 4.02 -0.04
N TYR A 212 -9.99 4.38 -1.04
CA TYR A 212 -9.01 3.47 -1.67
C TYR A 212 -7.68 4.11 -2.11
N GLY A 213 -7.60 5.42 -2.13
CA GLY A 213 -6.42 6.17 -2.56
C GLY A 213 -5.69 6.85 -1.41
N PRO A 214 -4.60 7.57 -1.70
CA PRO A 214 -3.93 8.43 -0.74
C PRO A 214 -4.94 9.42 -0.12
N SER A 215 -4.91 9.55 1.19
CA SER A 215 -5.86 10.38 1.93
C SER A 215 -5.39 11.82 2.11
N LEU A 216 -4.10 12.08 1.91
CA LEU A 216 -3.50 13.40 2.10
C LEU A 216 -3.16 14.04 0.76
N PRO A 217 -3.64 15.26 0.50
CA PRO A 217 -3.22 16.05 -0.66
C PRO A 217 -1.77 16.49 -0.52
N ARG A 218 -1.28 17.20 -1.53
CA ARG A 218 0.05 17.83 -1.45
C ARG A 218 0.19 18.63 -0.18
N SER A 219 1.26 18.37 0.57
CA SER A 219 1.54 19.08 1.81
C SER A 219 3.02 19.49 1.87
N PHE A 220 3.28 20.59 2.58
CA PHE A 220 4.63 21.12 2.80
C PHE A 220 4.98 20.97 4.27
N PHE A 221 6.22 20.69 4.55
CA PHE A 221 6.70 20.59 5.92
C PHE A 221 8.08 21.25 6.07
N ALA A 222 8.36 21.74 7.25
CA ALA A 222 9.66 22.17 7.68
C ALA A 222 9.93 21.71 9.11
N GLY A 223 11.18 21.47 9.43
CA GLY A 223 11.56 20.99 10.75
C GLY A 223 12.99 21.31 11.12
N VAL A 224 13.26 21.29 12.41
CA VAL A 224 14.56 21.52 13.01
C VAL A 224 14.89 20.36 13.94
N LYS A 225 16.11 19.86 13.90
CA LYS A 225 16.65 18.84 14.80
C LYS A 225 17.95 19.33 15.39
N ILE A 226 18.04 19.30 16.72
CA ILE A 226 19.27 19.59 17.47
C ILE A 226 19.79 18.27 18.02
N SER A 227 21.09 18.02 17.84
CA SER A 227 21.80 16.87 18.38
C SER A 227 23.13 17.31 19.03
N TYR A 228 23.51 16.66 20.09
CA TYR A 228 24.72 16.92 20.88
C TYR A 228 25.46 15.63 21.18
#